data_c2a86b1ab31b903a6eab7fc1cdc0edb9
#
_entry.id   c2a86b1ab31b903a6eab7fc1cdc0edb9
#
_cell.length_a   1.000
_cell.length_b   1.000
_cell.length_c   1.000
_cell.angle_alpha   90.00
_cell.angle_beta   90.00
_cell.angle_gamma   90.00
#
_symmetry.space_group_name_H-M   'P 1'
#
loop_
_entity.id
_entity.type
_entity.pdbx_description
1 polymer ?
#
loop_
_entity_poly.entity_id
_entity_poly.type
_entity_poly.pdbx_seq_one_letter_code
_entity_poly.pdbx_strand_id
1 'polypeptide(L)'
;MFSILAPKKHIPEHRGLWKGVLRYHLGLIVPKPVGSSRIRVGNDVQCWDEGKSMIFDDSHPHEVWNDCDSQRVVLFVDVERPLFFPLSLVNRAIIWVISRSPSVAEPMDRVRKYGREAKDKDKTGTQQNRGVAA
;
A
#
# COMPACT_ATOMS: atom_id res chain seq x y z
N MET A 1 -0.18 -4.79 -1.93
CA MET A 1 -1.47 -4.18 -1.54
C MET A 1 -1.60 -2.83 -2.20
N PHE A 2 -2.83 -2.34 -2.45
CA PHE A 2 -3.02 -0.97 -2.94
C PHE A 2 -3.32 -0.04 -1.76
N SER A 3 -2.65 1.11 -1.72
CA SER A 3 -2.92 2.19 -0.77
C SER A 3 -3.59 3.33 -1.53
N ILE A 4 -4.83 3.61 -1.16
CA ILE A 4 -5.64 4.68 -1.75
C ILE A 4 -5.80 5.77 -0.70
N LEU A 5 -5.31 6.97 -1.01
CA LEU A 5 -5.47 8.15 -0.16
C LEU A 5 -6.42 9.13 -0.85
N ALA A 6 -7.54 9.40 -0.18
CA ALA A 6 -8.57 10.31 -0.66
C ALA A 6 -8.04 11.75 -0.82
N PRO A 7 -8.74 12.60 -1.60
CA PRO A 7 -8.42 14.02 -1.71
C PRO A 7 -8.35 14.72 -0.34
N LYS A 8 -7.45 15.69 -0.20
CA LYS A 8 -7.29 16.53 1.00
C LYS A 8 -7.13 15.74 2.29
N LYS A 9 -6.49 14.55 2.22
CA LYS A 9 -6.25 13.70 3.39
C LYS A 9 -4.79 13.75 3.82
N HIS A 10 -4.63 13.75 5.14
CA HIS A 10 -3.37 13.63 5.84
C HIS A 10 -3.38 12.35 6.70
N ILE A 11 -2.33 11.55 6.60
CA ILE A 11 -2.05 10.45 7.53
C ILE A 11 -1.01 11.00 8.51
N PRO A 12 -1.38 11.17 9.81
CA PRO A 12 -0.49 11.72 10.82
C PRO A 12 0.77 10.88 11.01
N GLU A 13 1.76 11.47 11.63
CA GLU A 13 3.02 10.81 11.95
C GLU A 13 2.79 9.50 12.70
N HIS A 14 3.37 8.45 12.19
CA HIS A 14 3.35 7.10 12.77
C HIS A 14 4.61 6.33 12.39
N ARG A 15 4.76 5.12 12.94
CA ARG A 15 5.88 4.22 12.65
C ARG A 15 5.35 2.84 12.29
N GLY A 16 6.09 2.14 11.42
CA GLY A 16 5.86 0.72 11.16
C GLY A 16 6.18 -0.15 12.37
N LEU A 17 5.60 -1.34 12.40
CA LEU A 17 5.69 -2.26 13.54
C LEU A 17 7.06 -2.94 13.66
N TRP A 18 7.77 -3.12 12.55
CA TRP A 18 8.94 -3.97 12.50
C TRP A 18 10.06 -3.45 11.59
N LYS A 19 11.27 -3.35 12.14
CA LYS A 19 12.47 -2.88 11.40
C LYS A 19 13.03 -3.89 10.39
N GLY A 20 12.56 -5.10 10.38
CA GLY A 20 13.03 -6.18 9.49
C GLY A 20 12.46 -6.14 8.09
N VAL A 21 11.65 -5.14 7.75
CA VAL A 21 11.10 -4.91 6.41
C VAL A 21 11.45 -3.52 5.91
N LEU A 22 11.45 -3.37 4.60
CA LEU A 22 11.49 -2.09 3.89
C LEU A 22 10.20 -1.95 3.12
N ARG A 23 9.68 -0.74 3.02
CA ARG A 23 8.44 -0.46 2.29
C ARG A 23 8.74 0.04 0.89
N TYR A 24 8.27 -0.71 -0.11
CA TYR A 24 8.32 -0.32 -1.51
C TYR A 24 6.98 0.27 -1.94
N HIS A 25 7.02 1.44 -2.55
CA HIS A 25 5.86 2.08 -3.18
C HIS A 25 6.11 2.28 -4.67
N LEU A 26 5.09 1.98 -5.49
CA LEU A 26 5.03 2.33 -6.90
C LEU A 26 3.83 3.24 -7.14
N GLY A 27 4.05 4.42 -7.70
CA GLY A 27 2.97 5.35 -8.07
C GLY A 27 2.15 4.80 -9.23
N LEU A 28 0.86 4.59 -9.04
CA LEU A 28 -0.08 4.12 -10.07
C LEU A 28 -0.97 5.25 -10.59
N ILE A 29 -1.54 6.02 -9.66
CA ILE A 29 -2.31 7.24 -9.94
C ILE A 29 -1.78 8.29 -8.96
N VAL A 30 -1.13 9.31 -9.49
CA VAL A 30 -0.54 10.37 -8.68
C VAL A 30 -1.11 11.71 -9.14
N PRO A 31 -1.83 12.41 -8.24
CA PRO A 31 -2.42 13.70 -8.57
C PRO A 31 -1.35 14.74 -8.93
N LYS A 32 -1.73 15.64 -9.82
CA LYS A 32 -0.92 16.82 -10.15
C LYS A 32 -1.47 18.07 -9.46
N PRO A 33 -0.64 19.10 -9.22
CA PRO A 33 0.78 19.20 -9.58
C PRO A 33 1.68 18.29 -8.74
N VAL A 34 2.88 17.95 -9.30
CA VAL A 34 3.90 17.20 -8.58
C VAL A 34 4.24 17.91 -7.27
N GLY A 35 4.34 17.15 -6.18
CA GLY A 35 4.57 17.71 -4.83
C GLY A 35 3.32 17.83 -3.96
N SER A 36 2.14 17.82 -4.56
CA SER A 36 0.88 17.87 -3.81
C SER A 36 0.56 16.56 -3.07
N SER A 37 1.15 15.46 -3.51
CA SER A 37 1.10 14.20 -2.80
C SER A 37 2.52 13.80 -2.39
N ARG A 38 2.79 13.82 -1.09
CA ARG A 38 4.15 13.65 -0.54
C ARG A 38 4.14 12.82 0.73
N ILE A 39 5.28 12.25 1.02
CA ILE A 39 5.60 11.56 2.26
C ILE A 39 6.82 12.22 2.90
N ARG A 40 6.80 12.39 4.21
CA ARG A 40 7.99 12.68 5.00
C ARG A 40 8.40 11.41 5.74
N VAL A 41 9.66 11.05 5.70
CA VAL A 41 10.27 9.95 6.46
C VAL A 41 11.45 10.51 7.23
N GLY A 42 11.34 10.56 8.55
CA GLY A 42 12.29 11.31 9.37
C GLY A 42 12.33 12.79 8.96
N ASN A 43 13.45 13.24 8.42
CA ASN A 43 13.64 14.61 7.94
C ASN A 43 13.53 14.74 6.42
N ASP A 44 13.39 13.63 5.68
CA ASP A 44 13.37 13.61 4.23
C ASP A 44 11.94 13.65 3.69
N VAL A 45 11.69 14.57 2.77
CA VAL A 45 10.40 14.68 2.07
C VAL A 45 10.57 14.19 0.64
N GLN A 46 9.71 13.24 0.25
CA GLN A 46 9.67 12.67 -1.10
C GLN A 46 8.26 12.80 -1.67
N CYS A 47 8.19 12.96 -2.99
CA CYS A 47 6.92 13.01 -3.72
C CYS A 47 6.79 11.77 -4.59
N TRP A 48 5.55 11.27 -4.71
CA TRP A 48 5.28 10.22 -5.71
C TRP A 48 5.19 10.80 -7.10
N ASP A 49 5.54 9.97 -8.08
CA ASP A 49 5.33 10.21 -9.50
C ASP A 49 4.82 8.93 -10.16
N GLU A 50 3.98 9.05 -11.19
CA GLU A 50 3.42 7.88 -11.86
C GLU A 50 4.49 7.05 -12.54
N GLY A 51 4.42 5.73 -12.37
CA GLY A 51 5.39 4.78 -12.91
C GLY A 51 6.74 4.76 -12.18
N LYS A 52 6.96 5.65 -11.19
CA LYS A 52 8.19 5.66 -10.40
C LYS A 52 7.98 4.98 -9.05
N SER A 53 9.05 4.38 -8.58
CA SER A 53 9.09 3.68 -7.29
C SER A 53 9.98 4.40 -6.28
N MET A 54 9.67 4.19 -5.01
CA MET A 54 10.52 4.57 -3.89
C MET A 54 10.58 3.42 -2.87
N ILE A 55 11.70 3.34 -2.17
CA ILE A 55 11.87 2.40 -1.04
C ILE A 55 12.26 3.23 0.17
N PHE A 56 11.62 2.97 1.29
CA PHE A 56 11.95 3.62 2.56
C PHE A 56 11.79 2.68 3.74
N ASP A 57 12.41 3.05 4.85
CA ASP A 57 12.31 2.35 6.12
C ASP A 57 11.13 2.94 6.93
N ASP A 58 10.01 2.23 6.99
CA ASP A 58 8.82 2.69 7.70
C ASP A 58 8.94 2.62 9.23
N SER A 59 10.02 2.03 9.75
CA SER A 59 10.32 2.07 11.19
C SER A 59 10.71 3.47 11.68
N HIS A 60 11.07 4.37 10.76
CA HIS A 60 11.23 5.80 11.05
C HIS A 60 9.88 6.50 11.12
N PRO A 61 9.77 7.60 11.90
CA PRO A 61 8.56 8.41 11.91
C PRO A 61 8.25 8.87 10.49
N HIS A 62 7.04 8.63 10.03
CA HIS A 62 6.64 9.08 8.70
C HIS A 62 5.18 9.52 8.67
N GLU A 63 4.87 10.45 7.78
CA GLU A 63 3.55 11.01 7.57
C GLU A 63 3.31 11.28 6.09
N VAL A 64 2.05 11.32 5.68
CA VAL A 64 1.66 11.39 4.27
C VAL A 64 0.59 12.44 4.07
N TRP A 65 0.75 13.25 3.01
CA TRP A 65 -0.25 14.24 2.58
C TRP A 65 -0.70 13.98 1.15
N ASN A 66 -1.96 14.23 0.91
CA ASN A 66 -2.53 14.38 -0.41
C ASN A 66 -3.32 15.69 -0.44
N ASP A 67 -2.67 16.77 -0.83
CA ASP A 67 -3.24 18.11 -0.87
C ASP A 67 -4.02 18.38 -2.17
N CYS A 68 -4.15 17.39 -3.04
CA CYS A 68 -4.91 17.46 -4.28
C CYS A 68 -6.41 17.23 -4.11
N ASP A 69 -7.16 17.56 -5.16
CA ASP A 69 -8.60 17.32 -5.27
C ASP A 69 -8.94 15.92 -5.84
N SER A 70 -7.93 15.12 -6.14
CA SER A 70 -8.06 13.73 -6.62
C SER A 70 -7.32 12.74 -5.73
N GLN A 71 -7.71 11.48 -5.81
CA GLN A 71 -7.11 10.41 -5.00
C GLN A 71 -5.72 10.04 -5.50
N ARG A 72 -4.84 9.65 -4.57
CA ARG A 72 -3.57 9.01 -4.87
C ARG A 72 -3.69 7.50 -4.71
N VAL A 73 -3.22 6.74 -5.69
CA VAL A 73 -3.14 5.28 -5.64
C VAL A 73 -1.70 4.84 -5.81
N VAL A 74 -1.19 4.09 -4.85
CA VAL A 74 0.13 3.45 -4.94
C VAL A 74 0.01 1.95 -4.68
N LEU A 75 0.77 1.15 -5.41
CA LEU A 75 1.05 -0.21 -5.00
C LEU A 75 2.09 -0.16 -3.89
N PHE A 76 1.79 -0.79 -2.75
CA PHE A 76 2.77 -0.92 -1.71
C PHE A 76 3.06 -2.39 -1.38
N VAL A 77 4.33 -2.70 -1.15
CA VAL A 77 4.83 -4.03 -0.85
C VAL A 77 5.86 -3.92 0.26
N ASP A 78 5.73 -4.74 1.28
CA ASP A 78 6.78 -4.91 2.28
C ASP A 78 7.80 -5.93 1.75
N VAL A 79 9.06 -5.53 1.73
CA VAL A 79 10.19 -6.32 1.25
C VAL A 79 11.04 -6.69 2.46
N GLU A 80 11.41 -7.95 2.57
CA GLU A 80 12.30 -8.41 3.63
C GLU A 80 13.63 -7.65 3.56
N ARG A 81 14.06 -7.05 4.69
CA ARG A 81 15.36 -6.38 4.79
C ARG A 81 16.47 -7.40 4.66
N PRO A 82 17.43 -7.21 3.76
CA PRO A 82 18.60 -8.10 3.66
C PRO A 82 19.44 -7.99 4.94
N LEU A 83 19.57 -9.08 5.66
CA LEU A 83 20.35 -9.21 6.87
C LEU A 83 21.34 -10.36 6.73
N PHE A 84 22.49 -10.26 7.41
CA PHE A 84 23.47 -11.35 7.46
C PHE A 84 22.96 -12.52 8.29
N PHE A 85 23.43 -13.72 7.94
CA PHE A 85 23.21 -14.92 8.74
C PHE A 85 23.90 -14.77 10.12
N PRO A 86 23.27 -15.18 11.25
CA PRO A 86 21.95 -15.85 11.38
C PRO A 86 20.75 -14.89 11.54
N LEU A 87 20.96 -13.57 11.56
CA LEU A 87 19.91 -12.57 11.79
C LEU A 87 18.80 -12.64 10.74
N SER A 88 19.12 -13.03 9.52
CA SER A 88 18.13 -13.24 8.46
C SER A 88 17.09 -14.31 8.83
N LEU A 89 17.50 -15.42 9.47
CA LEU A 89 16.57 -16.46 9.92
C LEU A 89 15.65 -15.98 11.02
N VAL A 90 16.20 -15.23 11.99
CA VAL A 90 15.42 -14.62 13.08
C VAL A 90 14.40 -13.64 12.50
N ASN A 91 14.82 -12.78 11.57
CA ASN A 91 13.93 -11.81 10.90
C ASN A 91 12.78 -12.51 10.18
N ARG A 92 13.06 -13.57 9.41
CA ARG A 92 12.03 -14.35 8.72
C ARG A 92 11.04 -15.00 9.69
N ALA A 93 11.53 -15.55 10.80
CA ALA A 93 10.67 -16.12 11.84
C ALA A 93 9.74 -15.05 12.43
N ILE A 94 10.24 -13.85 12.71
CA ILE A 94 9.46 -12.73 13.24
C ILE A 94 8.43 -12.26 12.21
N ILE A 95 8.82 -12.07 10.94
CA ILE A 95 7.89 -11.71 9.85
C ILE A 95 6.79 -12.77 9.73
N TRP A 96 7.13 -14.03 9.83
CA TRP A 96 6.15 -15.14 9.80
C TRP A 96 5.14 -15.06 10.95
N VAL A 97 5.59 -14.73 12.17
CA VAL A 97 4.69 -14.50 13.33
C VAL A 97 3.81 -13.28 13.11
N ILE A 98 4.39 -12.15 12.71
CA ILE A 98 3.66 -10.89 12.46
C ILE A 98 2.60 -11.08 11.37
N SER A 99 2.93 -11.80 10.29
CA SER A 99 1.99 -12.04 9.18
C SER A 99 0.73 -12.81 9.58
N ARG A 100 0.76 -13.49 10.74
CA ARG A 100 -0.38 -14.20 11.32
C ARG A 100 -1.13 -13.40 12.38
N SER A 101 -0.62 -12.22 12.72
CA SER A 101 -1.28 -11.37 13.72
C SER A 101 -2.59 -10.79 13.18
N PRO A 102 -3.61 -10.57 14.02
CA PRO A 102 -4.87 -9.95 13.61
C PRO A 102 -4.69 -8.59 12.92
N SER A 103 -3.69 -7.83 13.34
CA SER A 103 -3.36 -6.51 12.78
C SER A 103 -2.99 -6.54 11.29
N VAL A 104 -2.50 -7.68 10.79
CA VAL A 104 -2.16 -7.89 9.38
C VAL A 104 -3.24 -8.69 8.66
N ALA A 105 -3.91 -9.61 9.37
CA ALA A 105 -4.94 -10.48 8.80
C ALA A 105 -6.20 -9.71 8.38
N GLU A 106 -6.69 -8.78 9.21
CA GLU A 106 -7.91 -8.01 8.93
C GLU A 106 -7.87 -7.17 7.63
N PRO A 107 -6.80 -6.41 7.32
CA PRO A 107 -6.70 -5.70 6.06
C PRO A 107 -6.69 -6.64 4.85
N MET A 108 -6.04 -7.79 4.97
CA MET A 108 -5.98 -8.80 3.90
C MET A 108 -7.33 -9.45 3.63
N ASP A 109 -8.11 -9.72 4.66
CA ASP A 109 -9.45 -10.29 4.53
C ASP A 109 -10.43 -9.31 3.87
N ARG A 110 -10.33 -8.01 4.20
CA ARG A 110 -11.09 -6.96 3.50
C ARG A 110 -10.76 -6.93 2.01
N VAL A 111 -9.48 -6.94 1.64
CA VAL A 111 -9.05 -6.95 0.22
C VAL A 111 -9.57 -8.19 -0.50
N ARG A 112 -9.50 -9.37 0.14
CA ARG A 112 -10.05 -10.62 -0.42
C ARG A 112 -11.57 -10.57 -0.61
N LYS A 113 -12.29 -9.94 0.32
CA LYS A 113 -13.74 -9.76 0.23
C LYS A 113 -14.11 -8.87 -0.94
N TYR A 114 -13.50 -7.68 -1.07
CA TYR A 114 -13.73 -6.77 -2.20
C TYR A 114 -13.35 -7.40 -3.54
N GLY A 115 -12.26 -8.15 -3.61
CA GLY A 115 -11.86 -8.85 -4.83
C GLY A 115 -12.83 -9.94 -5.26
N ARG A 116 -13.53 -10.61 -4.33
CA ARG A 116 -14.61 -11.57 -4.63
C ARG A 116 -15.86 -10.84 -5.12
N GLU A 117 -16.29 -9.80 -4.43
CA GLU A 117 -17.48 -9.01 -4.82
C GLU A 117 -17.33 -8.36 -6.21
N ALA A 118 -16.13 -7.91 -6.56
CA ALA A 118 -15.83 -7.36 -7.89
C ALA A 118 -15.94 -8.44 -8.98
N LYS A 119 -15.41 -9.64 -8.74
CA LYS A 119 -15.52 -10.78 -9.69
C LYS A 119 -16.96 -11.26 -9.88
N ASP A 120 -17.77 -11.23 -8.85
CA ASP A 120 -19.17 -11.66 -8.94
C ASP A 120 -20.01 -10.63 -9.70
N LYS A 121 -19.73 -9.34 -9.54
CA LYS A 121 -20.38 -8.27 -10.34
C LYS A 121 -20.03 -8.35 -11.82
N ASP A 122 -18.78 -8.68 -12.16
CA ASP A 122 -18.34 -8.84 -13.55
C ASP A 122 -19.05 -10.04 -14.23
N LYS A 123 -19.20 -11.15 -13.52
CA LYS A 123 -19.94 -12.33 -14.02
C LYS A 123 -21.42 -12.03 -14.26
N THR A 124 -22.05 -11.26 -13.39
CA THR A 124 -23.48 -10.90 -13.51
C THR A 124 -23.72 -9.91 -14.65
N GLY A 125 -22.81 -8.93 -14.83
CA GLY A 125 -22.86 -7.98 -15.94
C GLY A 125 -22.69 -8.63 -17.32
N THR A 126 -21.84 -9.67 -17.39
CA THR A 126 -21.60 -10.41 -18.66
C THR A 126 -22.79 -11.29 -19.05
N GLN A 127 -23.57 -11.80 -18.10
CA GLN A 127 -24.80 -12.58 -18.39
C GLN A 127 -25.94 -11.68 -18.85
N GLN A 128 -26.06 -10.47 -18.31
CA GLN A 128 -27.14 -9.55 -18.69
C GLN A 128 -26.98 -8.99 -20.11
N ASN A 129 -25.75 -8.86 -20.62
CA ASN A 129 -25.47 -8.43 -21.99
C ASN A 129 -25.70 -9.57 -23.05
N ARG A 130 -25.70 -10.82 -22.62
CA ARG A 130 -25.98 -11.95 -23.54
C ARG A 130 -27.47 -12.26 -23.74
N GLY A 131 -28.32 -11.72 -22.86
CA GLY A 131 -29.79 -11.89 -22.94
C GLY A 131 -30.53 -10.86 -23.80
N VAL A 132 -29.84 -9.82 -24.30
CA VAL A 132 -30.45 -8.73 -25.09
C VAL A 132 -30.13 -8.86 -26.60
N ALA A 133 -29.37 -9.89 -26.99
CA ALA A 133 -28.97 -10.15 -28.39
C ALA A 133 -29.62 -11.43 -28.95
N ALA A 134 -30.86 -11.75 -28.58
CA ALA A 134 -31.64 -12.83 -29.14
C ALA A 134 -33.02 -12.33 -29.59
#